data_c9b73931747273f5aa921b945d7969cb
#
_entry.id   c9b73931747273f5aa921b945d7969cb
#
_cell.length_a   1.000
_cell.length_b   1.000
_cell.length_c   1.000
_cell.angle_alpha   90.00
_cell.angle_beta   90.00
_cell.angle_gamma   90.00
#
_symmetry.space_group_name_H-M   'P 1'
#
loop_
_entity.id
_entity.type
_entity.pdbx_description
1 polymer ?
#
loop_
_entity_poly.entity_id
_entity_poly.type
_entity_poly.pdbx_seq_one_letter_code
_entity_poly.pdbx_strand_id
1 'polypeptide(L)'
;MPAIGVEQGILLAIALSLVQHVRHSYQPHTVILVSGTTDRWARVPAAPGSQTEPGLIVYRFGADLFYANADRFADEVRALVEKAPTQVQWFVLDADALTDIDYSAARTVRDLLGELASKNVRVAFGRVSAFLRADLDRLGVSEMLGESRISETLHDAIAASSADRASNGPKGTKTPAPT
;
A
#
# COMPACT_ATOMS: atom_id res chain seq x y z
N MET A 1 43.17 28.90 -5.13
CA MET A 1 42.37 27.79 -4.61
C MET A 1 41.62 28.32 -3.41
N PRO A 2 40.28 28.49 -3.44
CA PRO A 2 39.54 28.83 -2.23
C PRO A 2 39.57 27.60 -1.31
N ALA A 3 40.30 27.70 -0.21
CA ALA A 3 40.23 26.68 0.84
C ALA A 3 38.87 26.84 1.54
N ILE A 4 37.97 25.91 1.29
CA ILE A 4 36.74 25.81 2.10
C ILE A 4 37.20 25.55 3.53
N GLY A 5 36.96 26.51 4.44
CA GLY A 5 37.34 26.38 5.83
C GLY A 5 36.58 25.23 6.51
N VAL A 6 37.14 24.66 7.56
CA VAL A 6 36.55 23.53 8.30
C VAL A 6 35.11 23.85 8.73
N GLU A 7 34.83 25.08 9.12
CA GLU A 7 33.48 25.53 9.51
C GLU A 7 32.48 25.45 8.36
N GLN A 8 32.85 25.86 7.16
CA GLN A 8 32.02 25.79 5.96
C GLN A 8 31.81 24.34 5.53
N GLY A 9 32.80 23.48 5.70
CA GLY A 9 32.69 22.04 5.46
C GLY A 9 31.68 21.36 6.38
N ILE A 10 31.69 21.72 7.68
CA ILE A 10 30.75 21.21 8.66
C ILE A 10 29.32 21.66 8.32
N LEU A 11 29.09 22.94 8.03
CA LEU A 11 27.80 23.47 7.65
C LEU A 11 27.26 22.81 6.39
N LEU A 12 28.09 22.60 5.39
CA LEU A 12 27.70 21.91 4.17
C LEU A 12 27.35 20.43 4.44
N ALA A 13 28.11 19.74 5.29
CA ALA A 13 27.84 18.37 5.67
C ALA A 13 26.50 18.23 6.40
N ILE A 14 26.18 19.16 7.33
CA ILE A 14 24.89 19.20 8.02
C ILE A 14 23.75 19.45 7.02
N ALA A 15 23.91 20.42 6.12
CA ALA A 15 22.88 20.72 5.11
C ALA A 15 22.64 19.53 4.19
N LEU A 16 23.68 18.87 3.70
CA LEU A 16 23.57 17.67 2.85
C LEU A 16 22.93 16.49 3.61
N SER A 17 23.32 16.28 4.86
CA SER A 17 22.73 15.24 5.71
C SER A 17 21.22 15.49 5.93
N LEU A 18 20.83 16.73 6.17
CA LEU A 18 19.43 17.11 6.32
C LEU A 18 18.65 16.89 5.02
N VAL A 19 19.20 17.32 3.88
CA VAL A 19 18.60 17.08 2.56
C VAL A 19 18.44 15.59 2.29
N GLN A 20 19.43 14.78 2.62
CA GLN A 20 19.38 13.34 2.42
C GLN A 20 18.33 12.68 3.33
N HIS A 21 18.24 13.12 4.58
CA HIS A 21 17.21 12.64 5.52
C HIS A 21 15.81 12.96 5.02
N VAL A 22 15.58 14.19 4.59
CA VAL A 22 14.32 14.65 4.00
C VAL A 22 13.97 13.81 2.75
N ARG A 23 14.91 13.67 1.81
CA ARG A 23 14.69 12.87 0.58
C ARG A 23 14.29 11.43 0.87
N HIS A 24 14.87 10.81 1.90
CA HIS A 24 14.50 9.43 2.28
C HIS A 24 13.04 9.33 2.74
N SER A 25 12.55 10.31 3.48
CA SER A 25 11.14 10.37 3.92
C SER A 25 10.17 10.65 2.75
N TYR A 26 10.61 11.37 1.71
CA TYR A 26 9.79 11.68 0.54
C TYR A 26 9.76 10.56 -0.52
N GLN A 27 10.72 9.62 -0.49
CA GLN A 27 10.81 8.53 -1.46
C GLN A 27 10.97 7.18 -0.75
N PRO A 28 9.94 6.72 -0.03
CA PRO A 28 10.00 5.44 0.65
C PRO A 28 10.12 4.29 -0.37
N HIS A 29 10.75 3.21 0.06
CA HIS A 29 10.79 1.98 -0.70
C HIS A 29 9.40 1.34 -0.72
N THR A 30 8.88 1.12 -1.91
CA THR A 30 7.58 0.48 -2.11
C THR A 30 7.76 -0.88 -2.75
N VAL A 31 7.01 -1.87 -2.28
CA VAL A 31 7.11 -3.24 -2.77
C VAL A 31 5.74 -3.89 -2.93
N ILE A 32 5.64 -4.77 -3.92
CA ILE A 32 4.56 -5.74 -4.04
C ILE A 32 5.04 -7.06 -3.45
N LEU A 33 4.18 -7.69 -2.67
CA LEU A 33 4.41 -9.04 -2.16
C LEU A 33 3.87 -10.03 -3.18
N VAL A 34 4.72 -10.90 -3.70
CA VAL A 34 4.34 -11.95 -4.63
C VAL A 34 4.53 -13.32 -3.98
N SER A 35 3.69 -14.29 -4.35
CA SER A 35 3.81 -15.65 -3.87
C SER A 35 5.15 -16.23 -4.34
N GLY A 36 6.01 -16.61 -3.42
CA GLY A 36 7.29 -17.25 -3.70
C GLY A 36 7.16 -18.78 -3.78
N THR A 37 8.18 -19.45 -4.32
CA THR A 37 8.22 -20.91 -4.50
C THR A 37 8.29 -21.73 -3.19
N THR A 38 8.45 -21.08 -2.03
CA THR A 38 8.70 -21.75 -0.75
C THR A 38 7.85 -21.14 0.38
N ASP A 39 6.54 -21.06 0.23
CA ASP A 39 5.60 -20.56 1.27
C ASP A 39 6.03 -19.21 1.93
N ARG A 40 6.89 -18.46 1.25
CA ARG A 40 7.38 -17.16 1.66
C ARG A 40 7.02 -16.11 0.63
N TRP A 41 6.53 -14.99 1.11
CA TRP A 41 6.28 -13.81 0.28
C TRP A 41 7.61 -13.23 -0.22
N ALA A 42 7.81 -13.23 -1.52
CA ALA A 42 8.90 -12.49 -2.14
C ALA A 42 8.52 -11.01 -2.27
N ARG A 43 9.49 -10.13 -2.10
CA ARG A 43 9.31 -8.68 -2.24
C ARG A 43 9.88 -8.26 -3.59
N VAL A 44 9.04 -7.69 -4.43
CA VAL A 44 9.47 -7.07 -5.69
C VAL A 44 9.20 -5.57 -5.65
N PRO A 45 10.04 -4.72 -6.24
CA PRO A 45 9.76 -3.28 -6.32
C PRO A 45 8.38 -3.05 -6.92
N ALA A 46 7.62 -2.12 -6.33
CA ALA A 46 6.33 -1.74 -6.88
C ALA A 46 6.55 -1.02 -8.22
N ALA A 47 5.97 -1.56 -9.28
CA ALA A 47 6.03 -0.98 -10.61
C ALA A 47 4.67 -1.18 -11.32
N PRO A 48 4.28 -0.25 -12.20
CA PRO A 48 3.10 -0.43 -13.04
C PRO A 48 3.16 -1.77 -13.79
N GLY A 49 2.08 -2.56 -13.71
CA GLY A 49 2.04 -3.92 -14.24
C GLY A 49 2.42 -5.02 -13.25
N SER A 50 2.87 -4.69 -12.03
CA SER A 50 3.09 -5.67 -10.97
C SER A 50 1.78 -6.04 -10.29
N GLN A 51 1.59 -7.33 -10.02
CA GLN A 51 0.43 -7.87 -9.34
C GLN A 51 0.85 -9.07 -8.50
N THR A 52 0.24 -9.27 -7.33
CA THR A 52 0.53 -10.40 -6.44
C THR A 52 0.02 -11.71 -7.03
N GLU A 53 -1.25 -11.72 -7.39
CA GLU A 53 -2.00 -12.80 -8.04
C GLU A 53 -3.10 -12.19 -8.91
N PRO A 54 -3.68 -12.91 -9.86
CA PRO A 54 -4.80 -12.41 -10.66
C PRO A 54 -5.92 -11.86 -9.76
N GLY A 55 -6.21 -10.56 -9.89
CA GLY A 55 -7.23 -9.86 -9.11
C GLY A 55 -6.78 -9.36 -7.73
N LEU A 56 -5.55 -9.62 -7.29
CA LEU A 56 -5.05 -9.21 -5.99
C LEU A 56 -3.72 -8.46 -6.10
N ILE A 57 -3.63 -7.32 -5.45
CA ILE A 57 -2.36 -6.62 -5.18
C ILE A 57 -2.16 -6.55 -3.67
N VAL A 58 -1.03 -7.04 -3.18
CA VAL A 58 -0.56 -6.85 -1.81
C VAL A 58 0.63 -5.90 -1.85
N TYR A 59 0.41 -4.70 -1.38
CA TYR A 59 1.34 -3.58 -1.51
C TYR A 59 1.82 -3.11 -0.14
N ARG A 60 3.10 -2.81 -0.01
CA ARG A 60 3.69 -2.21 1.18
C ARG A 60 4.32 -0.87 0.83
N PHE A 61 3.92 0.15 1.58
CA PHE A 61 4.55 1.46 1.59
C PHE A 61 5.54 1.52 2.76
N GLY A 62 6.79 1.80 2.49
CA GLY A 62 7.91 1.66 3.44
C GLY A 62 8.16 2.90 4.31
N ALA A 63 7.12 3.66 4.67
CA ALA A 63 7.22 4.82 5.55
C ALA A 63 5.85 5.17 6.14
N ASP A 64 5.83 6.07 7.13
CA ASP A 64 4.62 6.71 7.61
C ASP A 64 3.99 7.57 6.51
N LEU A 65 2.67 7.74 6.58
CA LEU A 65 1.91 8.57 5.64
C LEU A 65 1.68 9.96 6.21
N PHE A 66 2.19 10.97 5.51
CA PHE A 66 2.02 12.37 5.86
C PHE A 66 1.87 13.22 4.59
N TYR A 67 1.50 14.49 4.77
CA TYR A 67 1.15 15.41 3.67
C TYR A 67 2.15 15.38 2.49
N ALA A 68 3.43 15.19 2.78
CA ALA A 68 4.48 15.30 1.76
C ALA A 68 4.63 14.05 0.87
N ASN A 69 4.10 12.89 1.28
CA ASN A 69 4.18 11.65 0.51
C ASN A 69 2.82 11.02 0.19
N ALA A 70 1.73 11.58 0.72
CA ALA A 70 0.39 11.04 0.53
C ALA A 70 -0.07 11.03 -0.93
N ASP A 71 0.19 12.09 -1.68
CA ASP A 71 -0.18 12.16 -3.11
C ASP A 71 0.62 11.14 -3.92
N ARG A 72 1.92 10.99 -3.64
CA ARG A 72 2.75 9.97 -4.27
C ARG A 72 2.22 8.56 -3.99
N PHE A 73 1.84 8.27 -2.74
CA PHE A 73 1.21 7.02 -2.36
C PHE A 73 -0.05 6.77 -3.19
N ALA A 74 -0.94 7.75 -3.26
CA ALA A 74 -2.19 7.63 -4.01
C ALA A 74 -1.95 7.43 -5.52
N ASP A 75 -1.02 8.16 -6.13
CA ASP A 75 -0.68 8.04 -7.54
C ASP A 75 -0.07 6.67 -7.86
N GLU A 76 0.78 6.15 -6.99
CA GLU A 76 1.36 4.82 -7.16
C GLU A 76 0.30 3.72 -7.05
N VAL A 77 -0.62 3.82 -6.08
CA VAL A 77 -1.75 2.89 -5.96
C VAL A 77 -2.66 2.94 -7.19
N ARG A 78 -2.99 4.14 -7.69
CA ARG A 78 -3.77 4.29 -8.95
C ARG A 78 -3.06 3.61 -10.12
N ALA A 79 -1.77 3.88 -10.29
CA ALA A 79 -0.98 3.31 -11.37
C ALA A 79 -0.88 1.78 -11.31
N LEU A 80 -0.74 1.21 -10.10
CA LEU A 80 -0.74 -0.23 -9.87
C LEU A 80 -2.08 -0.87 -10.25
N VAL A 81 -3.19 -0.26 -9.85
CA VAL A 81 -4.53 -0.77 -10.15
C VAL A 81 -4.87 -0.63 -11.63
N GLU A 82 -4.56 0.51 -12.25
CA GLU A 82 -4.92 0.78 -13.65
C GLU A 82 -4.08 -0.01 -14.67
N LYS A 83 -2.82 -0.27 -14.34
CA LYS A 83 -1.89 -0.97 -15.23
C LYS A 83 -1.67 -2.43 -14.85
N ALA A 84 -2.50 -2.97 -13.95
CA ALA A 84 -2.43 -4.38 -13.57
C ALA A 84 -2.71 -5.30 -14.78
N PRO A 85 -2.03 -6.44 -14.90
CA PRO A 85 -2.23 -7.40 -16.00
C PRO A 85 -3.66 -7.97 -16.06
N THR A 86 -4.31 -8.08 -14.90
CA THR A 86 -5.71 -8.50 -14.79
C THR A 86 -6.47 -7.51 -13.90
N GLN A 87 -7.78 -7.40 -14.10
CA GLN A 87 -8.60 -6.49 -13.32
C GLN A 87 -8.44 -6.75 -11.82
N VAL A 88 -8.06 -5.72 -11.07
CA VAL A 88 -7.89 -5.79 -9.63
C VAL A 88 -9.25 -5.81 -8.96
N GLN A 89 -9.48 -6.76 -8.09
CA GLN A 89 -10.67 -6.88 -7.25
C GLN A 89 -10.36 -6.51 -5.79
N TRP A 90 -9.13 -6.80 -5.35
CA TRP A 90 -8.65 -6.53 -4.02
C TRP A 90 -7.28 -5.86 -4.01
N PHE A 91 -7.19 -4.82 -3.21
CA PHE A 91 -5.94 -4.14 -2.89
C PHE A 91 -5.70 -4.25 -1.37
N VAL A 92 -4.65 -4.96 -0.98
CA VAL A 92 -4.28 -5.13 0.43
C VAL A 92 -3.07 -4.26 0.72
N LEU A 93 -3.24 -3.28 1.61
CA LEU A 93 -2.14 -2.50 2.15
C LEU A 93 -1.51 -3.24 3.31
N ASP A 94 -0.25 -3.60 3.17
CA ASP A 94 0.56 -4.11 4.26
C ASP A 94 1.13 -2.94 5.06
N ALA A 95 0.53 -2.67 6.21
CA ALA A 95 0.81 -1.51 7.05
C ALA A 95 1.97 -1.70 8.05
N ASP A 96 2.80 -2.75 7.88
CA ASP A 96 3.93 -3.07 8.77
C ASP A 96 4.89 -1.88 9.03
N ALA A 97 5.09 -1.04 8.04
CA ALA A 97 5.97 0.13 8.13
C ALA A 97 5.21 1.44 8.39
N LEU A 98 3.88 1.39 8.47
CA LEU A 98 3.04 2.52 8.84
C LEU A 98 2.84 2.52 10.35
N THR A 99 3.38 3.51 11.03
CA THR A 99 3.18 3.69 12.48
C THR A 99 2.33 4.91 12.79
N ASP A 100 2.24 5.84 11.85
CA ASP A 100 1.53 7.11 11.98
C ASP A 100 0.93 7.57 10.65
N ILE A 101 -0.16 8.35 10.73
CA ILE A 101 -0.80 9.01 9.60
C ILE A 101 -1.30 10.39 10.01
N ASP A 102 -0.89 11.44 9.29
CA ASP A 102 -1.38 12.78 9.57
C ASP A 102 -2.77 13.04 8.93
N TYR A 103 -3.40 14.16 9.32
CA TYR A 103 -4.72 14.53 8.84
C TYR A 103 -4.80 14.68 7.32
N SER A 104 -3.77 15.27 6.69
CA SER A 104 -3.73 15.49 5.24
C SER A 104 -3.62 14.18 4.49
N ALA A 105 -2.75 13.28 4.95
CA ALA A 105 -2.60 11.95 4.38
C ALA A 105 -3.88 11.10 4.55
N ALA A 106 -4.51 11.16 5.73
CA ALA A 106 -5.78 10.47 5.96
C ALA A 106 -6.89 10.95 5.01
N ARG A 107 -6.92 12.24 4.69
CA ARG A 107 -7.85 12.78 3.68
C ARG A 107 -7.56 12.20 2.29
N THR A 108 -6.29 12.24 1.84
CA THR A 108 -5.88 11.65 0.56
C THR A 108 -6.21 10.16 0.49
N VAL A 109 -6.00 9.41 1.60
CA VAL A 109 -6.35 7.99 1.70
C VAL A 109 -7.86 7.78 1.56
N ARG A 110 -8.69 8.58 2.24
CA ARG A 110 -10.15 8.48 2.11
C ARG A 110 -10.64 8.75 0.70
N ASP A 111 -10.09 9.79 0.04
CA ASP A 111 -10.42 10.12 -1.35
C ASP A 111 -10.04 8.95 -2.27
N LEU A 112 -8.85 8.37 -2.07
CA LEU A 112 -8.39 7.19 -2.81
C LEU A 112 -9.29 5.96 -2.58
N LEU A 113 -9.71 5.70 -1.33
CA LEU A 113 -10.64 4.61 -1.03
C LEU A 113 -11.97 4.76 -1.77
N GLY A 114 -12.51 5.98 -1.85
CA GLY A 114 -13.71 6.29 -2.64
C GLY A 114 -13.52 6.04 -4.14
N GLU A 115 -12.38 6.44 -4.70
CA GLU A 115 -12.04 6.17 -6.10
C GLU A 115 -11.94 4.66 -6.39
N LEU A 116 -11.24 3.91 -5.53
CA LEU A 116 -11.09 2.47 -5.68
C LEU A 116 -12.42 1.73 -5.56
N ALA A 117 -13.27 2.14 -4.63
CA ALA A 117 -14.62 1.61 -4.48
C ALA A 117 -15.46 1.84 -5.74
N SER A 118 -15.37 3.01 -6.38
CA SER A 118 -16.07 3.31 -7.65
C SER A 118 -15.62 2.42 -8.81
N LYS A 119 -14.38 1.91 -8.75
CA LYS A 119 -13.82 0.94 -9.70
C LYS A 119 -14.08 -0.52 -9.30
N ASN A 120 -14.90 -0.76 -8.27
CA ASN A 120 -15.17 -2.08 -7.67
C ASN A 120 -13.91 -2.76 -7.10
N VAL A 121 -12.91 -1.99 -6.70
CA VAL A 121 -11.71 -2.48 -6.01
C VAL A 121 -11.95 -2.38 -4.51
N ARG A 122 -11.91 -3.50 -3.81
CA ARG A 122 -11.99 -3.55 -2.35
C ARG A 122 -10.62 -3.37 -1.75
N VAL A 123 -10.56 -2.62 -0.65
CA VAL A 123 -9.30 -2.34 0.04
C VAL A 123 -9.34 -2.96 1.43
N ALA A 124 -8.25 -3.57 1.85
CA ALA A 124 -8.04 -4.01 3.23
C ALA A 124 -6.66 -3.60 3.71
N PHE A 125 -6.52 -3.39 5.01
CA PHE A 125 -5.25 -3.11 5.67
C PHE A 125 -4.87 -4.30 6.55
N GLY A 126 -3.68 -4.83 6.35
CA GLY A 126 -3.09 -5.88 7.18
C GLY A 126 -1.90 -5.37 8.00
N ARG A 127 -1.62 -6.00 9.12
CA ARG A 127 -0.57 -5.62 10.09
C ARG A 127 -0.73 -4.22 10.66
N VAL A 128 -1.98 -3.83 10.92
CA VAL A 128 -2.31 -2.55 11.53
C VAL A 128 -2.01 -2.64 13.02
N SER A 129 -1.06 -1.81 13.48
CA SER A 129 -0.74 -1.69 14.91
C SER A 129 -1.87 -1.00 15.67
N ALA A 130 -1.93 -1.20 17.00
CA ALA A 130 -2.93 -0.52 17.83
C ALA A 130 -2.82 1.02 17.76
N PHE A 131 -1.61 1.56 17.59
CA PHE A 131 -1.38 3.00 17.43
C PHE A 131 -1.95 3.51 16.11
N LEU A 132 -1.58 2.87 15.01
CA LEU A 132 -2.12 3.23 13.69
C LEU A 132 -3.64 3.06 13.66
N ARG A 133 -4.19 2.02 14.30
CA ARG A 133 -5.63 1.80 14.39
C ARG A 133 -6.34 2.99 15.03
N ALA A 134 -5.83 3.49 16.15
CA ALA A 134 -6.40 4.64 16.84
C ALA A 134 -6.42 5.90 15.95
N ASP A 135 -5.38 6.11 15.13
CA ASP A 135 -5.32 7.21 14.17
C ASP A 135 -6.29 7.02 13.01
N LEU A 136 -6.40 5.83 12.44
CA LEU A 136 -7.36 5.52 11.39
C LEU A 136 -8.80 5.72 11.87
N ASP A 137 -9.12 5.34 13.12
CA ASP A 137 -10.43 5.55 13.73
C ASP A 137 -10.71 7.04 13.94
N ARG A 138 -9.77 7.76 14.55
CA ARG A 138 -9.88 9.20 14.81
C ARG A 138 -10.03 10.03 13.53
N LEU A 139 -9.41 9.60 12.44
CA LEU A 139 -9.38 10.31 11.17
C LEU A 139 -10.45 9.81 10.16
N GLY A 140 -11.32 8.90 10.57
CA GLY A 140 -12.45 8.41 9.77
C GLY A 140 -12.08 7.49 8.62
N VAL A 141 -10.85 6.94 8.60
CA VAL A 141 -10.41 5.97 7.60
C VAL A 141 -11.02 4.60 7.86
N SER A 142 -11.07 4.19 9.15
CA SER A 142 -11.67 2.92 9.55
C SER A 142 -13.15 2.81 9.21
N GLU A 143 -13.90 3.91 9.32
CA GLU A 143 -15.31 3.97 8.96
C GLU A 143 -15.52 3.67 7.46
N MET A 144 -14.67 4.21 6.59
CA MET A 144 -14.72 3.97 5.15
C MET A 144 -14.29 2.55 4.76
N LEU A 145 -13.27 2.01 5.43
CA LEU A 145 -12.81 0.64 5.19
C LEU A 145 -13.81 -0.39 5.68
N GLY A 146 -14.40 -0.19 6.85
CA GLY A 146 -15.16 -1.17 7.61
C GLY A 146 -14.25 -2.06 8.46
N GLU A 147 -14.73 -2.40 9.66
CA GLU A 147 -14.01 -3.17 10.69
C GLU A 147 -13.40 -4.47 10.18
N SER A 148 -14.14 -5.21 9.36
CA SER A 148 -13.71 -6.51 8.82
C SER A 148 -12.56 -6.44 7.82
N ARG A 149 -12.15 -5.24 7.41
CA ARG A 149 -11.08 -5.02 6.44
C ARG A 149 -9.80 -4.46 7.07
N ILE A 150 -9.76 -4.38 8.40
CA ILE A 150 -8.58 -3.96 9.16
C ILE A 150 -8.16 -5.15 10.03
N SER A 151 -6.97 -5.67 9.80
CA SER A 151 -6.47 -6.88 10.44
C SER A 151 -5.11 -6.65 11.09
N GLU A 152 -4.88 -7.31 12.23
CA GLU A 152 -3.59 -7.30 12.92
C GLU A 152 -2.53 -8.13 12.18
N THR A 153 -2.95 -9.06 11.34
CA THR A 153 -2.05 -9.87 10.53
C THR A 153 -2.28 -9.68 9.04
N LEU A 154 -1.23 -9.82 8.26
CA LEU A 154 -1.33 -9.79 6.81
C LEU A 154 -2.06 -11.04 6.28
N HIS A 155 -1.90 -12.17 6.98
CA HIS A 155 -2.55 -13.43 6.61
C HIS A 155 -4.08 -13.28 6.63
N ASP A 156 -4.64 -12.70 7.68
CA ASP A 156 -6.09 -12.50 7.80
C ASP A 156 -6.63 -11.57 6.72
N ALA A 157 -5.91 -10.48 6.41
CA ALA A 157 -6.29 -9.57 5.35
C ALA A 157 -6.31 -10.25 3.96
N ILE A 158 -5.31 -11.11 3.69
CA ILE A 158 -5.24 -11.88 2.43
C ILE A 158 -6.30 -12.98 2.42
N ALA A 159 -6.49 -13.69 3.52
CA ALA A 159 -7.51 -14.76 3.63
C ALA A 159 -8.92 -14.21 3.37
N ALA A 160 -9.26 -13.06 3.95
CA ALA A 160 -10.52 -12.38 3.70
C ALA A 160 -10.70 -12.03 2.20
N SER A 161 -9.65 -11.54 1.54
CA SER A 161 -9.67 -11.25 0.10
C SER A 161 -9.83 -12.51 -0.75
N SER A 162 -9.23 -13.61 -0.36
CA SER A 162 -9.29 -14.89 -1.08
C SER A 162 -10.66 -15.56 -0.98
N ALA A 163 -11.25 -15.56 0.23
CA ALA A 163 -12.60 -16.09 0.45
C ALA A 163 -13.65 -15.36 -0.40
N ASP A 164 -13.55 -14.04 -0.48
CA ASP A 164 -14.46 -13.23 -1.24
C ASP A 164 -14.30 -13.40 -2.77
N ARG A 165 -13.03 -13.49 -3.26
CA ARG A 165 -12.75 -13.78 -4.68
C ARG A 165 -13.28 -15.16 -5.09
N ALA A 166 -13.17 -16.17 -4.22
CA ALA A 166 -13.70 -17.51 -4.48
C ALA A 166 -15.24 -17.52 -4.57
N SER A 167 -15.92 -16.69 -3.77
CA SER A 167 -17.39 -16.59 -3.79
C SER A 167 -17.93 -15.84 -5.03
N ASN A 168 -17.13 -14.92 -5.59
CA ASN A 168 -17.51 -14.06 -6.73
C ASN A 168 -16.86 -14.49 -8.06
N GLY A 169 -16.07 -15.58 -8.07
CA GLY A 169 -15.51 -16.16 -9.31
C GLY A 169 -16.60 -16.60 -10.27
N PRO A 170 -16.35 -16.59 -11.61
CA PRO A 170 -17.34 -17.04 -12.59
C PRO A 170 -17.75 -18.48 -12.27
N LYS A 171 -19.03 -18.68 -11.97
CA LYS A 171 -19.62 -20.02 -11.81
C LYS A 171 -19.29 -20.78 -13.08
N GLY A 172 -18.42 -21.78 -12.97
CA GLY A 172 -17.98 -22.60 -14.08
C GLY A 172 -19.17 -23.05 -14.93
N THR A 173 -19.13 -22.72 -16.20
CA THR A 173 -20.04 -23.24 -17.22
C THR A 173 -19.87 -24.76 -17.22
N LYS A 174 -20.87 -25.45 -16.67
CA LYS A 174 -20.96 -26.89 -16.79
C LYS A 174 -21.02 -27.21 -18.28
N THR A 175 -19.94 -27.71 -18.87
CA THR A 175 -19.93 -28.28 -20.19
C THR A 175 -20.92 -29.46 -20.20
N PRO A 176 -21.95 -29.45 -21.06
CA PRO A 176 -22.80 -30.63 -21.22
C PRO A 176 -21.98 -31.76 -21.81
N ALA A 177 -22.12 -32.95 -21.22
CA ALA A 177 -21.51 -34.17 -21.71
C ALA A 177 -22.02 -34.49 -23.15
N PRO A 178 -21.15 -34.96 -24.06
CA PRO A 178 -21.58 -35.41 -25.37
C PRO A 178 -22.42 -36.69 -25.23
N THR A 179 -23.57 -36.66 -25.85
CA THR A 179 -24.44 -37.82 -26.10
C THR A 179 -23.82 -38.71 -27.17
#